data_6d476384b8e6da901d5ec8e66d4dd553
#
_entry.id   6d476384b8e6da901d5ec8e66d4dd553
#
_cell.length_a   1.000
_cell.length_b   1.000
_cell.length_c   1.000
_cell.angle_alpha   90.00
_cell.angle_beta   90.00
_cell.angle_gamma   90.00
#
_symmetry.space_group_name_H-M   'P 1'
#
loop_
_entity.id
_entity.type
_entity.pdbx_description
1 polymer ?
#
loop_
_entity_poly.entity_id
_entity_poly.type
_entity_poly.pdbx_seq_one_letter_code
_entity_poly.pdbx_strand_id
1 'polypeptide(L)'
;MGNVHLVTGFAGKSHVTAADHASLFEAAFRSGQFVMNSGNNFKASLISANQVRISDGEMIMQGRFVRINPAAYEDVAIENGAQGYLRNDLIVMRYTRDADTGIESIGLVAIKGQAVAADPADPHHQVGDINDGGSLINDFPLYRI
;
A
#
# COMPACT_ATOMS: atom_id res chain seq x y z
N MET A 1 27.34 -22.53 13.90
CA MET A 1 28.46 -21.63 13.86
C MET A 1 28.59 -21.02 12.51
N GLY A 2 29.43 -20.02 12.42
CA GLY A 2 29.65 -19.36 11.16
C GLY A 2 28.44 -18.60 10.67
N ASN A 3 27.95 -18.92 9.48
CA ASN A 3 26.96 -18.14 8.76
C ASN A 3 25.53 -18.70 8.83
N VAL A 4 25.30 -19.67 9.73
CA VAL A 4 23.97 -20.22 9.94
C VAL A 4 23.30 -19.53 11.13
N HIS A 5 22.10 -19.01 10.93
CA HIS A 5 21.37 -18.27 11.96
C HIS A 5 19.96 -18.83 12.16
N LEU A 6 19.56 -19.00 13.40
CA LEU A 6 18.19 -19.28 13.77
C LEU A 6 17.46 -17.96 13.99
N VAL A 7 16.93 -17.36 12.91
CA VAL A 7 16.46 -15.98 12.89
C VAL A 7 15.29 -15.76 13.86
N THR A 8 14.30 -16.62 13.83
CA THR A 8 13.07 -16.45 14.62
C THR A 8 13.08 -17.20 15.94
N GLY A 9 14.15 -17.90 16.29
CA GLY A 9 14.30 -18.59 17.57
C GLY A 9 14.59 -17.60 18.71
N PHE A 10 14.35 -18.03 19.95
CA PHE A 10 14.61 -17.20 21.12
C PHE A 10 16.11 -17.06 21.35
N ALA A 11 16.61 -15.84 21.31
CA ALA A 11 18.04 -15.54 21.49
C ALA A 11 18.34 -14.77 22.79
N GLY A 12 17.38 -14.73 23.70
CA GLY A 12 17.53 -14.02 24.99
C GLY A 12 17.36 -12.50 24.88
N LYS A 13 17.16 -11.98 23.70
CA LYS A 13 16.96 -10.54 23.42
C LYS A 13 16.22 -10.38 22.09
N SER A 14 15.68 -9.19 21.85
CA SER A 14 15.08 -8.84 20.57
C SER A 14 16.15 -8.83 19.48
N HIS A 15 15.94 -9.55 18.38
CA HIS A 15 16.93 -9.67 17.31
C HIS A 15 16.33 -9.87 15.91
N VAL A 16 15.00 -10.04 15.82
CA VAL A 16 14.33 -10.17 14.53
C VAL A 16 14.08 -8.77 13.94
N THR A 17 14.53 -8.55 12.72
CA THR A 17 14.44 -7.25 12.07
C THR A 17 13.27 -7.19 11.08
N ALA A 18 12.93 -5.98 10.64
CA ALA A 18 11.97 -5.79 9.56
C ALA A 18 12.41 -6.49 8.26
N ALA A 19 13.70 -6.47 7.96
CA ALA A 19 14.25 -7.17 6.80
C ALA A 19 14.10 -8.69 6.92
N ASP A 20 14.25 -9.25 8.11
CA ASP A 20 14.03 -10.68 8.35
C ASP A 20 12.58 -11.07 8.06
N HIS A 21 11.61 -10.30 8.56
CA HIS A 21 10.19 -10.53 8.29
C HIS A 21 9.86 -10.37 6.80
N ALA A 22 10.38 -9.34 6.15
CA ALA A 22 10.14 -9.11 4.73
C ALA A 22 10.68 -10.28 3.89
N SER A 23 11.86 -10.78 4.18
CA SER A 23 12.45 -11.93 3.49
C SER A 23 11.61 -13.20 3.68
N LEU A 24 11.16 -13.46 4.90
CA LEU A 24 10.32 -14.62 5.19
C LEU A 24 8.99 -14.56 4.42
N PHE A 25 8.30 -13.42 4.46
CA PHE A 25 7.02 -13.26 3.79
C PHE A 25 7.16 -13.29 2.27
N GLU A 26 8.23 -12.72 1.73
CA GLU A 26 8.52 -12.80 0.30
C GLU A 26 8.79 -14.24 -0.12
N ALA A 27 9.53 -15.00 0.67
CA ALA A 27 9.77 -16.42 0.40
C ALA A 27 8.48 -17.26 0.48
N ALA A 28 7.60 -16.98 1.46
CA ALA A 28 6.36 -17.71 1.67
C ALA A 28 5.27 -17.34 0.65
N PHE A 29 5.14 -16.06 0.32
CA PHE A 29 4.07 -15.50 -0.53
C PHE A 29 4.59 -14.98 -1.87
N ARG A 30 5.88 -15.11 -2.14
CA ARG A 30 6.60 -14.56 -3.29
C ARG A 30 6.57 -13.03 -3.28
N SER A 31 7.14 -12.40 -4.30
CA SER A 31 7.19 -10.94 -4.41
C SER A 31 5.88 -10.32 -4.92
N GLY A 32 4.76 -10.98 -4.65
CA GLY A 32 3.45 -10.51 -5.06
C GLY A 32 2.90 -9.41 -4.18
N GLN A 33 1.83 -8.83 -4.68
CA GLN A 33 1.04 -7.82 -3.97
C GLN A 33 -0.42 -8.22 -4.07
N PHE A 34 -1.09 -8.34 -2.93
CA PHE A 34 -2.49 -8.75 -2.93
C PHE A 34 -3.17 -8.37 -1.62
N VAL A 35 -4.47 -8.09 -1.71
CA VAL A 35 -5.32 -7.88 -0.54
C VAL A 35 -5.74 -9.25 0.00
N MET A 36 -5.58 -9.43 1.31
CA MET A 36 -5.94 -10.67 1.99
C MET A 36 -7.44 -10.71 2.26
N ASN A 37 -8.01 -11.91 2.27
CA ASN A 37 -9.43 -12.10 2.59
C ASN A 37 -9.64 -12.09 4.12
N SER A 38 -9.46 -10.92 4.73
CA SER A 38 -9.59 -10.71 6.17
C SER A 38 -10.12 -9.31 6.48
N GLY A 39 -10.71 -9.15 7.66
CA GLY A 39 -11.37 -7.90 8.04
C GLY A 39 -12.49 -7.55 7.05
N ASN A 40 -12.60 -6.28 6.72
CA ASN A 40 -13.54 -5.77 5.72
C ASN A 40 -12.91 -5.58 4.33
N ASN A 41 -11.76 -6.20 4.07
CA ASN A 41 -11.08 -6.25 2.77
C ASN A 41 -10.82 -4.88 2.15
N PHE A 42 -10.56 -3.85 2.96
CA PHE A 42 -10.40 -2.45 2.52
C PHE A 42 -11.61 -1.92 1.74
N LYS A 43 -12.81 -2.33 2.12
CA LYS A 43 -14.04 -1.90 1.44
C LYS A 43 -14.14 -0.38 1.40
N ALA A 44 -14.45 0.16 0.22
CA ALA A 44 -14.65 1.59 0.02
C ALA A 44 -16.11 1.98 0.21
N SER A 45 -16.32 3.13 0.84
CA SER A 45 -17.64 3.74 1.00
C SER A 45 -17.55 5.24 0.74
N LEU A 46 -18.47 5.79 -0.04
CA LEU A 46 -18.57 7.23 -0.24
C LEU A 46 -19.16 7.86 1.01
N ILE A 47 -18.43 8.78 1.63
CA ILE A 47 -18.91 9.57 2.78
C ILE A 47 -19.52 10.87 2.30
N SER A 48 -18.95 11.45 1.25
CA SER A 48 -19.45 12.66 0.59
C SER A 48 -18.97 12.67 -0.87
N ALA A 49 -19.31 13.72 -1.61
CA ALA A 49 -18.90 13.88 -3.00
C ALA A 49 -17.36 13.92 -3.16
N ASN A 50 -16.62 14.23 -2.10
CA ASN A 50 -15.18 14.41 -2.13
C ASN A 50 -14.45 13.70 -0.98
N GLN A 51 -15.06 12.66 -0.42
CA GLN A 51 -14.41 11.85 0.61
C GLN A 51 -14.83 10.38 0.50
N VAL A 52 -13.83 9.50 0.47
CA VAL A 52 -14.01 8.05 0.42
C VAL A 52 -13.43 7.45 1.70
N ARG A 53 -14.19 6.58 2.34
CA ARG A 53 -13.74 5.83 3.52
C ARG A 53 -13.30 4.45 3.11
N ILE A 54 -12.10 4.07 3.52
CA ILE A 54 -11.55 2.72 3.34
C ILE A 54 -11.62 2.02 4.69
N SER A 55 -12.35 0.92 4.74
CA SER A 55 -12.50 0.10 5.94
C SER A 55 -11.23 -0.68 6.25
N ASP A 56 -11.21 -1.30 7.43
CA ASP A 56 -10.11 -2.16 7.83
C ASP A 56 -9.89 -3.31 6.84
N GLY A 57 -8.67 -3.79 6.80
CA GLY A 57 -8.24 -4.88 5.94
C GLY A 57 -6.75 -5.10 6.07
N GLU A 58 -6.28 -6.08 5.32
CA GLU A 58 -4.88 -6.50 5.35
C GLU A 58 -4.40 -6.81 3.95
N MET A 59 -3.12 -6.54 3.69
CA MET A 59 -2.49 -6.90 2.42
C MET A 59 -1.01 -7.24 2.61
N ILE A 60 -0.47 -7.91 1.63
CA ILE A 60 0.98 -8.11 1.48
C ILE A 60 1.43 -7.28 0.28
N MET A 61 2.49 -6.51 0.47
CA MET A 61 3.14 -5.73 -0.58
C MET A 61 4.63 -6.06 -0.59
N GLN A 62 5.05 -6.88 -1.53
CA GLN A 62 6.45 -7.27 -1.73
C GLN A 62 7.13 -7.66 -0.40
N GLY A 63 6.49 -8.54 0.37
CA GLY A 63 6.98 -9.02 1.66
C GLY A 63 6.63 -8.15 2.86
N ARG A 64 6.00 -7.00 2.68
CA ARG A 64 5.53 -6.15 3.79
C ARG A 64 4.07 -6.47 4.10
N PHE A 65 3.81 -6.72 5.37
CA PHE A 65 2.44 -6.86 5.87
C PHE A 65 1.88 -5.47 6.19
N VAL A 66 0.76 -5.14 5.57
CA VAL A 66 0.11 -3.83 5.68
C VAL A 66 -1.31 -4.02 6.17
N ARG A 67 -1.75 -3.20 7.10
CA ARG A 67 -3.12 -3.27 7.60
C ARG A 67 -3.67 -1.90 7.99
N ILE A 68 -4.98 -1.77 7.89
CA ILE A 68 -5.76 -0.84 8.70
C ILE A 68 -6.28 -1.66 9.86
N ASN A 69 -6.05 -1.23 11.09
CA ASN A 69 -6.38 -2.01 12.28
C ASN A 69 -7.85 -2.40 12.33
N PRO A 70 -8.19 -3.56 12.90
CA PRO A 70 -9.58 -4.02 12.99
C PRO A 70 -10.49 -2.93 13.58
N ALA A 71 -11.65 -2.75 12.97
CA ALA A 71 -12.67 -1.74 13.30
C ALA A 71 -12.22 -0.27 13.08
N ALA A 72 -11.00 -0.03 12.61
CA ALA A 72 -10.56 1.29 12.19
C ALA A 72 -10.90 1.54 10.71
N TYR A 73 -10.66 2.75 10.26
CA TYR A 73 -10.84 3.15 8.88
C TYR A 73 -9.92 4.34 8.56
N GLU A 74 -9.73 4.59 7.27
CA GLU A 74 -9.04 5.78 6.77
C GLU A 74 -9.94 6.52 5.79
N ASP A 75 -10.03 7.83 5.93
CA ASP A 75 -10.76 8.68 5.02
C ASP A 75 -9.78 9.35 4.03
N VAL A 76 -10.11 9.26 2.76
CA VAL A 76 -9.29 9.80 1.67
C VAL A 76 -10.06 10.91 0.99
N ALA A 77 -9.46 12.09 0.93
CA ALA A 77 -10.05 13.25 0.24
C ALA A 77 -9.89 13.10 -1.28
N ILE A 78 -10.97 13.38 -2.00
CA ILE A 78 -10.99 13.44 -3.47
C ILE A 78 -11.30 14.88 -3.85
N GLU A 79 -10.50 15.47 -4.73
CA GLU A 79 -10.75 16.83 -5.18
C GLU A 79 -12.04 16.92 -5.96
N ASN A 80 -12.73 18.05 -5.82
CA ASN A 80 -13.95 18.30 -6.57
C ASN A 80 -13.71 18.26 -8.08
N GLY A 81 -14.69 17.71 -8.80
CA GLY A 81 -14.68 17.72 -10.25
C GLY A 81 -15.07 19.07 -10.83
N ALA A 82 -15.02 19.19 -12.15
CA ALA A 82 -15.50 20.36 -12.90
C ALA A 82 -16.72 19.96 -13.72
N GLN A 83 -17.69 20.87 -13.81
CA GLN A 83 -18.91 20.62 -14.59
C GLN A 83 -18.57 20.41 -16.06
N GLY A 84 -19.17 19.39 -16.66
CA GLY A 84 -18.95 19.06 -18.07
C GLY A 84 -17.69 18.25 -18.36
N TYR A 85 -16.95 17.84 -17.32
CA TYR A 85 -15.74 17.03 -17.46
C TYR A 85 -15.86 15.74 -16.67
N LEU A 86 -15.14 14.71 -17.14
CA LEU A 86 -14.98 13.42 -16.48
C LEU A 86 -13.53 13.25 -16.06
N ARG A 87 -13.30 12.56 -14.95
CA ARG A 87 -11.95 12.31 -14.43
C ARG A 87 -11.95 10.99 -13.67
N ASN A 88 -10.92 10.19 -13.89
CA ASN A 88 -10.62 9.03 -13.05
C ASN A 88 -9.53 9.40 -12.06
N ASP A 89 -9.78 9.19 -10.77
CA ASP A 89 -8.78 9.25 -9.73
C ASP A 89 -8.50 7.84 -9.24
N LEU A 90 -7.28 7.59 -8.77
CA LEU A 90 -6.92 6.30 -8.14
C LEU A 90 -6.67 6.49 -6.66
N ILE A 91 -7.26 5.62 -5.85
CA ILE A 91 -6.85 5.44 -4.46
C ILE A 91 -5.84 4.31 -4.43
N VAL A 92 -4.63 4.62 -3.97
CA VAL A 92 -3.53 3.66 -3.92
C VAL A 92 -3.03 3.51 -2.50
N MET A 93 -2.54 2.30 -2.17
CA MET A 93 -1.73 2.09 -1.00
C MET A 93 -0.29 2.40 -1.40
N ARG A 94 0.30 3.45 -0.83
CA ARG A 94 1.62 3.93 -1.21
C ARG A 94 2.66 3.57 -0.16
N TYR A 95 3.65 2.81 -0.59
CA TYR A 95 4.88 2.56 0.17
C TYR A 95 5.93 3.62 -0.18
N THR A 96 6.61 4.11 0.85
CA THR A 96 7.77 5.00 0.67
C THR A 96 8.89 4.58 1.62
N ARG A 97 10.13 4.81 1.18
CA ARG A 97 11.31 4.62 2.00
C ARG A 97 12.21 5.84 1.89
N ASP A 98 12.65 6.36 3.01
CA ASP A 98 13.62 7.43 3.05
C ASP A 98 15.00 6.90 2.64
N ALA A 99 15.63 7.54 1.65
CA ALA A 99 16.92 7.08 1.11
C ALA A 99 18.08 7.22 2.11
N ASP A 100 17.99 8.18 3.03
CA ASP A 100 19.06 8.46 3.98
C ASP A 100 18.93 7.61 5.25
N THR A 101 17.72 7.45 5.77
CA THR A 101 17.47 6.76 7.04
C THR A 101 17.04 5.31 6.86
N GLY A 102 16.52 4.94 5.68
CA GLY A 102 15.93 3.63 5.43
C GLY A 102 14.57 3.42 6.10
N ILE A 103 13.98 4.47 6.68
CA ILE A 103 12.68 4.37 7.33
C ILE A 103 11.60 4.16 6.28
N GLU A 104 10.82 3.12 6.48
CA GLU A 104 9.70 2.74 5.61
C GLU A 104 8.39 3.30 6.16
N SER A 105 7.49 3.71 5.27
CA SER A 105 6.14 4.15 5.62
C SER A 105 5.13 3.70 4.58
N ILE A 106 3.87 3.65 4.98
CA ILE A 106 2.76 3.23 4.14
C ILE A 106 1.56 4.13 4.42
N GLY A 107 0.78 4.43 3.40
CA GLY A 107 -0.44 5.21 3.56
C GLY A 107 -1.30 5.20 2.32
N LEU A 108 -2.54 5.63 2.47
CA LEU A 108 -3.46 5.79 1.36
C LEU A 108 -3.25 7.16 0.71
N VAL A 109 -3.24 7.18 -0.62
CA VAL A 109 -3.07 8.40 -1.41
C VAL A 109 -4.11 8.40 -2.54
N ALA A 110 -4.75 9.54 -2.76
CA ALA A 110 -5.55 9.76 -3.96
C ALA A 110 -4.69 10.41 -5.03
N ILE A 111 -4.53 9.73 -6.15
CA ILE A 111 -3.84 10.28 -7.31
C ILE A 111 -4.89 10.86 -8.24
N LYS A 112 -4.83 12.18 -8.44
CA LYS A 112 -5.75 12.90 -9.30
C LYS A 112 -5.47 12.61 -10.76
N GLY A 113 -6.50 12.24 -11.51
CA GLY A 113 -6.43 12.09 -12.94
C GLY A 113 -6.62 13.41 -13.67
N GLN A 114 -6.65 13.33 -14.99
CA GLN A 114 -6.90 14.48 -15.84
C GLN A 114 -8.37 14.58 -16.19
N ALA A 115 -8.94 15.76 -16.03
CA ALA A 115 -10.32 16.05 -16.43
C ALA A 115 -10.39 16.16 -17.96
N VAL A 116 -11.29 15.40 -18.58
CA VAL A 116 -11.52 15.37 -20.03
C VAL A 116 -13.02 15.35 -20.33
N ALA A 117 -13.39 15.70 -21.55
CA ALA A 117 -14.81 15.74 -21.94
C ALA A 117 -15.41 14.34 -22.07
N ALA A 118 -14.60 13.32 -22.41
CA ALA A 118 -15.05 11.94 -22.57
C ALA A 118 -13.86 10.98 -22.38
N ASP A 119 -14.17 9.74 -22.00
CA ASP A 119 -13.20 8.64 -21.88
C ASP A 119 -11.97 8.97 -21.05
N PRO A 120 -12.14 9.30 -19.75
CA PRO A 120 -11.00 9.62 -18.90
C PRO A 120 -10.09 8.41 -18.72
N ALA A 121 -8.78 8.64 -18.79
CA ALA A 121 -7.77 7.63 -18.48
C ALA A 121 -7.45 7.60 -17.00
N ASP A 122 -6.99 6.45 -16.53
CA ASP A 122 -6.46 6.34 -15.18
C ASP A 122 -5.14 7.12 -15.06
N PRO A 123 -4.91 7.81 -13.95
CA PRO A 123 -3.64 8.49 -13.74
C PRO A 123 -2.49 7.49 -13.60
N HIS A 124 -1.29 7.95 -13.94
CA HIS A 124 -0.07 7.17 -13.72
C HIS A 124 0.15 6.98 -12.20
N HIS A 125 0.58 5.78 -11.82
CA HIS A 125 0.98 5.48 -10.45
C HIS A 125 2.42 4.92 -10.43
N GLN A 126 3.08 5.03 -9.29
CA GLN A 126 4.46 4.60 -9.14
C GLN A 126 4.54 3.08 -9.01
N VAL A 127 5.39 2.45 -9.80
CA VAL A 127 5.63 1.01 -9.74
C VAL A 127 7.12 0.78 -9.59
N GLY A 128 7.50 0.00 -8.58
CA GLY A 128 8.90 -0.30 -8.36
C GLY A 128 9.12 -1.53 -7.50
N ASP A 129 10.24 -2.19 -7.71
CA ASP A 129 10.71 -3.28 -6.87
C ASP A 129 11.40 -2.68 -5.65
N ILE A 130 10.76 -2.79 -4.48
CA ILE A 130 11.23 -2.20 -3.23
C ILE A 130 12.26 -3.08 -2.51
N ASN A 131 12.48 -4.29 -2.99
CA ASN A 131 13.49 -5.22 -2.46
C ASN A 131 14.77 -5.15 -3.31
N ASP A 132 14.87 -6.01 -4.32
CA ASP A 132 16.08 -6.14 -5.13
C ASP A 132 16.31 -4.92 -6.02
N GLY A 133 15.24 -4.31 -6.53
CA GLY A 133 15.32 -3.12 -7.37
C GLY A 133 15.65 -1.84 -6.62
N GLY A 134 15.54 -1.84 -5.28
CA GLY A 134 15.87 -0.70 -4.44
C GLY A 134 14.97 0.53 -4.64
N SER A 135 13.78 0.37 -5.19
CA SER A 135 12.83 1.47 -5.37
C SER A 135 12.41 2.06 -4.03
N LEU A 136 12.32 3.38 -3.99
CA LEU A 136 11.93 4.11 -2.78
C LEU A 136 10.43 4.33 -2.67
N ILE A 137 9.68 4.02 -3.71
CA ILE A 137 8.24 4.22 -3.77
C ILE A 137 7.59 3.12 -4.60
N ASN A 138 6.43 2.64 -4.13
CA ASN A 138 5.62 1.70 -4.88
C ASN A 138 4.15 1.90 -4.50
N ASP A 139 3.29 1.93 -5.49
CA ASP A 139 1.84 2.08 -5.33
C ASP A 139 1.13 0.79 -5.68
N PHE A 140 0.18 0.42 -4.84
CA PHE A 140 -0.78 -0.64 -5.14
C PHE A 140 -2.16 -0.02 -5.32
N PRO A 141 -2.71 0.04 -6.54
CA PRO A 141 -4.05 0.59 -6.78
C PRO A 141 -5.13 -0.26 -6.11
N LEU A 142 -5.97 0.39 -5.30
CA LEU A 142 -7.11 -0.25 -4.66
C LEU A 142 -8.42 0.03 -5.39
N TYR A 143 -8.66 1.31 -5.74
CA TYR A 143 -9.92 1.74 -6.33
C TYR A 143 -9.71 2.82 -7.37
N ARG A 144 -10.57 2.79 -8.39
CA ARG A 144 -10.81 3.91 -9.29
C ARG A 144 -12.07 4.64 -8.82
N ILE A 145 -11.97 5.95 -8.73
CA ILE A 145 -13.08 6.82 -8.34
C ILE A 145 -13.48 7.70 -9.51
#